data_cd17595f62e5ab0be3ec8e213eafc93a
#
_entry.id   cd17595f62e5ab0be3ec8e213eafc93a
#
_cell.length_a   1.000
_cell.length_b   1.000
_cell.length_c   1.000
_cell.angle_alpha   90.00
_cell.angle_beta   90.00
_cell.angle_gamma   90.00
#
_symmetry.space_group_name_H-M   'P 1'
#
loop_
_entity.id
_entity.type
_entity.pdbx_description
1 polymer ?
#
loop_
_entity_poly.entity_id
_entity_poly.type
_entity_poly.pdbx_seq_one_letter_code
_entity_poly.pdbx_strand_id
1 'polypeptide(L)'
;MRIKLIYPKWPKLKNQPLFNLPPHGPVCFAAAVSDDIKISFCDENVEEVDFSEPADLICLSVMLTCQIPRAWEISDLFRGQGKKVLFGGIAAMLHCEETLAHADSVFLGEIEGRFDRIIEDLKTGKLKKVYDYLNNFPDINLVGTARRSILKKHLYNFRGVQMVDLVHASRGCRFNCFPCCVPYLSGRQFRPRPIASVVKELESIDNNRLFIVDNSLSQDDKWEKELFKAIAPLKKKWVSHPIKDDDQILDLAVAAGC
;
A
#
# COMPACT_ATOMS: atom_id res chain seq x y z
N MET A 1 6.60 -4.74 21.30
CA MET A 1 5.29 -4.20 20.93
C MET A 1 4.69 -5.04 19.82
N ARG A 2 3.37 -5.20 19.79
CA ARG A 2 2.64 -5.98 18.78
C ARG A 2 1.60 -5.11 18.08
N ILE A 3 1.61 -5.11 16.76
CA ILE A 3 0.62 -4.44 15.93
C ILE A 3 -0.19 -5.49 15.19
N LYS A 4 -1.51 -5.38 15.21
CA LYS A 4 -2.39 -6.10 14.31
C LYS A 4 -2.77 -5.18 13.16
N LEU A 5 -2.28 -5.49 11.97
CA LEU A 5 -2.58 -4.78 10.73
C LEU A 5 -3.71 -5.52 10.02
N ILE A 6 -4.78 -4.81 9.70
CA ILE A 6 -5.96 -5.40 9.07
C ILE A 6 -6.26 -4.65 7.76
N TYR A 7 -6.51 -5.42 6.70
CA TYR A 7 -7.04 -4.93 5.44
C TYR A 7 -8.49 -5.40 5.33
N PRO A 8 -9.48 -4.51 5.56
CA PRO A 8 -10.88 -4.89 5.62
C PRO A 8 -11.38 -5.44 4.29
N LYS A 9 -12.34 -6.35 4.33
CA LYS A 9 -13.01 -6.82 3.11
C LYS A 9 -13.86 -5.73 2.48
N TRP A 10 -14.03 -5.85 1.18
CA TRP A 10 -14.98 -5.05 0.41
C TRP A 10 -16.13 -5.91 -0.10
N PRO A 11 -17.33 -5.33 -0.31
CA PRO A 11 -18.44 -6.04 -0.88
C PRO A 11 -18.11 -6.47 -2.31
N LYS A 12 -18.32 -7.75 -2.63
CA LYS A 12 -18.11 -8.30 -3.98
C LYS A 12 -19.43 -8.41 -4.71
N LEU A 13 -19.42 -8.12 -6.00
CA LEU A 13 -20.59 -8.34 -6.85
C LEU A 13 -20.86 -9.83 -6.98
N LYS A 14 -22.15 -10.23 -7.07
CA LYS A 14 -22.59 -11.62 -7.10
C LYS A 14 -21.89 -12.48 -8.18
N ASN A 15 -21.56 -11.89 -9.31
CA ASN A 15 -20.91 -12.56 -10.45
C ASN A 15 -19.42 -12.17 -10.62
N GLN A 16 -18.83 -11.52 -9.63
CA GLN A 16 -17.40 -11.13 -9.70
C GLN A 16 -16.51 -12.36 -9.53
N PRO A 17 -15.45 -12.51 -10.33
CA PRO A 17 -14.46 -13.56 -10.12
C PRO A 17 -13.87 -13.50 -8.70
N LEU A 18 -13.81 -14.66 -8.05
CA LEU A 18 -13.29 -14.77 -6.69
C LEU A 18 -11.76 -14.89 -6.73
N PHE A 19 -11.07 -13.81 -7.08
CA PHE A 19 -9.62 -13.73 -6.89
C PHE A 19 -9.29 -12.49 -6.07
N ASN A 20 -8.21 -12.56 -5.32
CA ASN A 20 -7.68 -11.45 -4.53
C ASN A 20 -6.23 -11.26 -4.89
N LEU A 21 -5.84 -10.00 -5.15
CA LEU A 21 -4.45 -9.60 -5.26
C LEU A 21 -3.88 -9.36 -3.87
N PRO A 22 -2.61 -9.70 -3.60
CA PRO A 22 -1.97 -9.34 -2.35
C PRO A 22 -1.94 -7.81 -2.22
N PRO A 23 -2.48 -7.23 -1.12
CA PRO A 23 -2.61 -5.79 -1.01
C PRO A 23 -1.26 -5.11 -0.83
N HIS A 24 -0.97 -4.07 -1.63
CA HIS A 24 0.33 -3.39 -1.63
C HIS A 24 0.50 -2.42 -0.46
N GLY A 25 -0.54 -1.68 -0.08
CA GLY A 25 -0.47 -0.72 1.03
C GLY A 25 0.01 -1.33 2.35
N PRO A 26 -0.55 -2.46 2.81
CA PRO A 26 -0.10 -3.15 4.02
C PRO A 26 1.37 -3.56 4.03
N VAL A 27 1.90 -4.05 2.91
CA VAL A 27 3.33 -4.47 2.84
C VAL A 27 4.28 -3.27 2.80
N CYS A 28 3.85 -2.14 2.23
CA CYS A 28 4.58 -0.87 2.31
C CYS A 28 4.55 -0.30 3.72
N PHE A 29 3.39 -0.29 4.39
CA PHE A 29 3.27 0.09 5.79
C PHE A 29 4.19 -0.75 6.66
N ALA A 30 4.17 -2.07 6.52
CA ALA A 30 5.01 -2.96 7.29
C ALA A 30 6.52 -2.71 7.08
N ALA A 31 6.92 -2.28 5.87
CA ALA A 31 8.30 -1.89 5.58
C ALA A 31 8.74 -0.59 6.26
N ALA A 32 7.78 0.30 6.57
CA ALA A 32 8.03 1.57 7.27
C ALA A 32 8.02 1.42 8.80
N VAL A 33 7.68 0.24 9.32
CA VAL A 33 7.66 -0.07 10.75
C VAL A 33 8.98 -0.72 11.15
N SER A 34 9.56 -0.29 12.27
CA SER A 34 10.79 -0.83 12.83
C SER A 34 10.72 -2.36 13.06
N ASP A 35 11.84 -3.06 12.84
CA ASP A 35 11.92 -4.53 12.92
C ASP A 35 11.72 -5.10 14.34
N ASP A 36 11.90 -4.29 15.39
CA ASP A 36 11.62 -4.65 16.78
C ASP A 36 10.12 -4.74 17.09
N ILE A 37 9.27 -4.21 16.21
CA ILE A 37 7.81 -4.26 16.33
C ILE A 37 7.28 -5.47 15.56
N LYS A 38 6.59 -6.35 16.29
CA LYS A 38 5.93 -7.52 15.69
C LYS A 38 4.64 -7.10 15.01
N ILE A 39 4.50 -7.42 13.73
CA ILE A 39 3.29 -7.19 12.96
C ILE A 39 2.62 -8.53 12.68
N SER A 40 1.35 -8.68 13.07
CA SER A 40 0.45 -9.68 12.51
C SER A 40 -0.42 -9.02 11.44
N PHE A 41 -0.63 -9.71 10.33
CA PHE A 41 -1.42 -9.17 9.23
C PHE A 41 -2.60 -10.08 8.91
N CYS A 42 -3.77 -9.47 8.74
CA CYS A 42 -5.00 -10.13 8.30
C CYS A 42 -5.59 -9.38 7.11
N ASP A 43 -5.73 -10.06 5.99
CA ASP A 43 -6.56 -9.60 4.85
C ASP A 43 -7.94 -10.28 4.96
N GLU A 44 -8.94 -9.53 5.36
CA GLU A 44 -10.30 -10.06 5.55
C GLU A 44 -10.96 -10.53 4.23
N ASN A 45 -10.34 -10.29 3.08
CA ASN A 45 -10.82 -10.83 1.81
C ASN A 45 -10.45 -12.31 1.60
N VAL A 46 -9.47 -12.82 2.36
CA VAL A 46 -8.95 -14.19 2.22
C VAL A 46 -8.95 -14.98 3.52
N GLU A 47 -9.12 -14.34 4.67
CA GLU A 47 -9.21 -14.98 5.98
C GLU A 47 -10.09 -14.17 6.93
N GLU A 48 -10.54 -14.76 8.03
CA GLU A 48 -11.35 -14.07 9.05
C GLU A 48 -10.48 -13.28 10.03
N VAL A 49 -11.05 -12.16 10.52
CA VAL A 49 -10.38 -11.35 11.57
C VAL A 49 -10.51 -12.06 12.91
N ASP A 50 -9.39 -12.42 13.52
CA ASP A 50 -9.36 -12.88 14.91
C ASP A 50 -9.37 -11.68 15.86
N PHE A 51 -10.50 -11.45 16.53
CA PHE A 51 -10.68 -10.37 17.51
C PHE A 51 -10.07 -10.68 18.88
N SER A 52 -9.63 -11.91 19.12
CA SER A 52 -9.00 -12.33 20.39
C SER A 52 -7.47 -12.20 20.39
N GLU A 53 -6.87 -12.00 19.21
CA GLU A 53 -5.40 -11.91 19.07
C GLU A 53 -4.83 -10.73 19.85
N PRO A 54 -3.84 -10.96 20.73
CA PRO A 54 -3.25 -9.89 21.53
C PRO A 54 -2.50 -8.86 20.67
N ALA A 55 -2.90 -7.60 20.75
CA ALA A 55 -2.22 -6.48 20.10
C ALA A 55 -2.23 -5.24 21.00
N ASP A 56 -1.17 -4.43 20.89
CA ASP A 56 -1.01 -3.15 21.57
C ASP A 56 -1.63 -2.00 20.75
N LEU A 57 -1.64 -2.15 19.42
CA LEU A 57 -2.25 -1.22 18.48
C LEU A 57 -2.90 -2.00 17.33
N ILE A 58 -4.10 -1.61 16.96
CA ILE A 58 -4.79 -2.08 15.76
C ILE A 58 -4.59 -1.04 14.66
N CYS A 59 -4.08 -1.44 13.51
CA CYS A 59 -3.92 -0.59 12.33
C CYS A 59 -4.86 -1.07 11.22
N LEU A 60 -5.71 -0.19 10.71
CA LEU A 60 -6.61 -0.46 9.60
C LEU A 60 -6.08 0.23 8.34
N SER A 61 -5.73 -0.57 7.33
CA SER A 61 -5.30 -0.08 6.02
C SER A 61 -6.48 -0.11 5.05
N VAL A 62 -7.09 1.04 4.78
CA VAL A 62 -8.33 1.14 4.02
C VAL A 62 -8.07 1.82 2.67
N MET A 63 -8.14 1.06 1.58
CA MET A 63 -7.83 1.55 0.24
C MET A 63 -9.08 2.04 -0.50
N LEU A 64 -10.19 1.30 -0.40
CA LEU A 64 -11.41 1.55 -1.15
C LEU A 64 -12.49 2.17 -0.26
N THR A 65 -13.23 3.16 -0.76
CA THR A 65 -14.34 3.77 -0.02
C THR A 65 -15.39 2.72 0.41
N CYS A 66 -15.63 1.70 -0.38
CA CYS A 66 -16.57 0.62 -0.03
C CYS A 66 -16.09 -0.29 1.12
N GLN A 67 -14.82 -0.20 1.54
CA GLN A 67 -14.31 -0.89 2.74
C GLN A 67 -14.63 -0.12 4.04
N ILE A 68 -14.94 1.16 3.95
CA ILE A 68 -15.09 2.06 5.10
C ILE A 68 -16.12 1.54 6.12
N PRO A 69 -17.36 1.16 5.75
CA PRO A 69 -18.34 0.67 6.72
C PRO A 69 -17.81 -0.54 7.49
N ARG A 70 -17.17 -1.48 6.79
CA ARG A 70 -16.60 -2.66 7.44
C ARG A 70 -15.41 -2.32 8.34
N ALA A 71 -14.58 -1.36 7.92
CA ALA A 71 -13.47 -0.88 8.73
C ALA A 71 -13.95 -0.26 10.05
N TRP A 72 -15.05 0.51 10.03
CA TRP A 72 -15.66 1.07 11.24
C TRP A 72 -16.19 -0.01 12.18
N GLU A 73 -16.91 -1.01 11.66
CA GLU A 73 -17.39 -2.15 12.46
C GLU A 73 -16.22 -2.86 13.18
N ILE A 74 -15.13 -3.17 12.45
CA ILE A 74 -13.94 -3.79 13.02
C ILE A 74 -13.33 -2.91 14.11
N SER A 75 -13.23 -1.62 13.83
CA SER A 75 -12.68 -0.65 14.77
C SER A 75 -13.49 -0.57 16.06
N ASP A 76 -14.80 -0.44 15.94
CA ASP A 76 -15.68 -0.31 17.10
C ASP A 76 -15.64 -1.55 18.00
N LEU A 77 -15.52 -2.74 17.41
CA LEU A 77 -15.33 -3.99 18.16
C LEU A 77 -14.01 -3.98 18.95
N PHE A 78 -12.88 -3.59 18.35
CA PHE A 78 -11.60 -3.51 19.06
C PHE A 78 -11.59 -2.39 20.11
N ARG A 79 -12.17 -1.23 19.81
CA ARG A 79 -12.30 -0.11 20.77
C ARG A 79 -13.19 -0.49 21.94
N GLY A 80 -14.26 -1.27 21.69
CA GLY A 80 -15.08 -1.85 22.77
C GLY A 80 -14.30 -2.79 23.70
N GLN A 81 -13.21 -3.39 23.22
CA GLN A 81 -12.27 -4.17 24.02
C GLN A 81 -11.15 -3.32 24.65
N GLY A 82 -11.22 -1.99 24.57
CA GLY A 82 -10.21 -1.06 25.09
C GLY A 82 -8.93 -0.96 24.25
N LYS A 83 -8.92 -1.46 23.02
CA LYS A 83 -7.77 -1.36 22.12
C LYS A 83 -7.72 0.01 21.44
N LYS A 84 -6.51 0.50 21.15
CA LYS A 84 -6.31 1.70 20.35
C LYS A 84 -6.32 1.34 18.88
N VAL A 85 -7.01 2.16 18.06
CA VAL A 85 -7.18 1.94 16.63
C VAL A 85 -6.68 3.13 15.83
N LEU A 86 -5.76 2.86 14.91
CA LEU A 86 -5.21 3.81 13.93
C LEU A 86 -5.71 3.44 12.53
N PHE A 87 -6.29 4.41 11.83
CA PHE A 87 -6.65 4.27 10.42
C PHE A 87 -5.60 4.89 9.51
N GLY A 88 -5.39 4.28 8.36
CA GLY A 88 -4.60 4.82 7.25
C GLY A 88 -5.08 4.27 5.91
N GLY A 89 -4.46 4.74 4.84
CA GLY A 89 -4.81 4.39 3.47
C GLY A 89 -5.75 5.38 2.81
N ILE A 90 -5.89 5.27 1.50
CA ILE A 90 -6.54 6.25 0.62
C ILE A 90 -7.96 6.59 1.08
N ALA A 91 -8.78 5.59 1.36
CA ALA A 91 -10.17 5.83 1.74
C ALA A 91 -10.28 6.51 3.11
N ALA A 92 -9.43 6.14 4.08
CA ALA A 92 -9.39 6.79 5.38
C ALA A 92 -8.96 8.27 5.28
N MET A 93 -8.04 8.59 4.35
CA MET A 93 -7.65 9.98 4.07
C MET A 93 -8.79 10.81 3.46
N LEU A 94 -9.57 10.22 2.55
CA LEU A 94 -10.70 10.90 1.88
C LEU A 94 -11.91 11.07 2.81
N HIS A 95 -12.07 10.21 3.81
CA HIS A 95 -13.19 10.17 4.76
C HIS A 95 -12.70 10.34 6.20
N CYS A 96 -11.75 11.27 6.42
CA CYS A 96 -11.11 11.45 7.72
C CYS A 96 -12.10 11.85 8.82
N GLU A 97 -12.95 12.82 8.55
CA GLU A 97 -13.88 13.36 9.54
C GLU A 97 -14.86 12.29 10.04
N GLU A 98 -15.47 11.55 9.12
CA GLU A 98 -16.40 10.47 9.46
C GLU A 98 -15.68 9.33 10.17
N THR A 99 -14.45 9.01 9.74
CA THR A 99 -13.65 7.94 10.35
C THR A 99 -13.23 8.27 11.77
N LEU A 100 -13.07 9.55 12.15
CA LEU A 100 -12.72 9.95 13.51
C LEU A 100 -13.77 9.57 14.56
N ALA A 101 -15.03 9.39 14.20
CA ALA A 101 -16.05 8.86 15.10
C ALA A 101 -15.74 7.41 15.51
N HIS A 102 -15.11 6.66 14.65
CA HIS A 102 -14.79 5.23 14.80
C HIS A 102 -13.31 4.96 15.09
N ALA A 103 -12.45 5.98 15.22
CA ALA A 103 -11.01 5.83 15.37
C ALA A 103 -10.48 6.53 16.62
N ASP A 104 -9.39 6.00 17.20
CA ASP A 104 -8.58 6.76 18.16
C ASP A 104 -7.68 7.75 17.42
N SER A 105 -7.20 7.38 16.22
CA SER A 105 -6.32 8.20 15.38
C SER A 105 -6.52 7.91 13.91
N VAL A 106 -6.33 8.92 13.05
CA VAL A 106 -6.27 8.79 11.60
C VAL A 106 -4.93 9.36 11.10
N PHE A 107 -4.26 8.62 10.23
CA PHE A 107 -3.02 9.03 9.58
C PHE A 107 -3.30 9.47 8.14
N LEU A 108 -2.89 10.68 7.80
CA LEU A 108 -3.03 11.28 6.48
C LEU A 108 -1.64 11.46 5.84
N GLY A 109 -1.44 10.91 4.65
CA GLY A 109 -0.19 11.02 3.91
C GLY A 109 0.59 9.70 3.82
N GLU A 110 1.90 9.82 3.60
CA GLU A 110 2.83 8.70 3.45
C GLU A 110 3.54 8.43 4.78
N ILE A 111 3.66 7.16 5.17
CA ILE A 111 4.04 6.76 6.53
C ILE A 111 5.55 6.70 6.75
N GLU A 112 6.35 6.64 5.70
CA GLU A 112 7.80 6.44 5.79
C GLU A 112 8.48 7.51 6.65
N GLY A 113 9.27 7.07 7.62
CA GLY A 113 9.99 7.92 8.58
C GLY A 113 9.11 8.61 9.62
N ARG A 114 7.83 8.24 9.77
CA ARG A 114 6.87 8.94 10.63
C ARG A 114 6.21 8.05 11.68
N PHE A 115 6.27 6.74 11.49
CA PHE A 115 5.55 5.81 12.33
C PHE A 115 6.08 5.76 13.76
N ASP A 116 7.39 5.95 13.96
CA ASP A 116 8.01 5.95 15.28
C ASP A 116 7.41 7.04 16.20
N ARG A 117 7.04 8.19 15.63
CA ARG A 117 6.35 9.25 16.38
C ARG A 117 4.99 8.81 16.91
N ILE A 118 4.24 8.05 16.11
CA ILE A 118 2.94 7.51 16.52
C ILE A 118 3.14 6.51 17.67
N ILE A 119 4.16 5.67 17.57
CA ILE A 119 4.51 4.71 18.63
C ILE A 119 4.92 5.41 19.92
N GLU A 120 5.70 6.48 19.85
CA GLU A 120 6.07 7.28 21.01
C GLU A 120 4.85 7.92 21.67
N ASP A 121 3.98 8.55 20.88
CA ASP A 121 2.76 9.18 21.36
C ASP A 121 1.81 8.14 21.98
N LEU A 122 1.72 6.94 21.40
CA LEU A 122 0.94 5.83 21.97
C LEU A 122 1.48 5.39 23.33
N LYS A 123 2.80 5.16 23.44
CA LYS A 123 3.46 4.74 24.68
C LYS A 123 3.30 5.76 25.82
N THR A 124 3.25 7.04 25.47
CA THR A 124 3.12 8.13 26.44
C THR A 124 1.67 8.56 26.69
N GLY A 125 0.69 7.88 26.09
CA GLY A 125 -0.73 8.22 26.19
C GLY A 125 -1.12 9.54 25.51
N LYS A 126 -0.29 10.02 24.57
CA LYS A 126 -0.47 11.30 23.85
C LYS A 126 -0.87 11.10 22.39
N LEU A 127 -1.50 9.97 22.06
CA LEU A 127 -1.93 9.67 20.69
C LEU A 127 -2.84 10.80 20.17
N LYS A 128 -2.45 11.39 19.03
CA LYS A 128 -3.20 12.47 18.40
C LYS A 128 -4.41 11.91 17.66
N LYS A 129 -5.48 12.70 17.57
CA LYS A 129 -6.63 12.36 16.74
C LYS A 129 -6.30 12.26 15.26
N VAL A 130 -5.46 13.18 14.78
CA VAL A 130 -5.01 13.20 13.38
C VAL A 130 -3.51 13.42 13.32
N TYR A 131 -2.82 12.62 12.53
CA TYR A 131 -1.46 12.85 12.07
C TYR A 131 -1.53 13.27 10.60
N ASP A 132 -1.54 14.59 10.37
CA ASP A 132 -1.69 15.14 9.03
C ASP A 132 -0.33 15.45 8.40
N TYR A 133 -0.04 14.72 7.35
CA TYR A 133 1.12 14.89 6.48
C TYR A 133 0.74 14.99 5.00
N LEU A 134 -0.52 15.32 4.69
CA LEU A 134 -0.90 15.67 3.32
C LEU A 134 -0.02 16.83 2.84
N ASN A 135 0.44 16.76 1.60
CA ASN A 135 1.36 17.73 1.00
C ASN A 135 2.75 17.88 1.68
N ASN A 136 3.04 17.06 2.68
CA ASN A 136 4.37 16.93 3.26
C ASN A 136 4.90 15.53 2.97
N PHE A 137 5.54 15.34 1.81
CA PHE A 137 5.98 14.04 1.35
C PHE A 137 7.34 13.68 1.96
N PRO A 138 7.55 12.42 2.39
CA PRO A 138 8.87 11.97 2.81
C PRO A 138 9.84 11.94 1.64
N ASP A 139 11.13 11.91 1.96
CA ASP A 139 12.14 11.59 0.96
C ASP A 139 11.83 10.24 0.33
N ILE A 140 11.76 10.19 -1.00
CA ILE A 140 11.46 8.96 -1.74
C ILE A 140 12.50 7.84 -1.49
N ASN A 141 13.71 8.20 -1.06
CA ASN A 141 14.74 7.26 -0.67
C ASN A 141 14.42 6.48 0.62
N LEU A 142 13.47 6.96 1.43
CA LEU A 142 12.98 6.24 2.60
C LEU A 142 12.01 5.11 2.25
N VAL A 143 11.55 5.05 1.00
CA VAL A 143 10.70 3.97 0.52
C VAL A 143 11.54 2.71 0.36
N GLY A 144 11.48 1.85 1.35
CA GLY A 144 12.18 0.57 1.37
C GLY A 144 11.53 -0.50 0.49
N THR A 145 12.17 -1.67 0.45
CA THR A 145 11.57 -2.88 -0.12
C THR A 145 10.34 -3.28 0.69
N ALA A 146 9.20 -3.46 0.04
CA ALA A 146 7.96 -3.83 0.70
C ALA A 146 8.09 -5.16 1.48
N ARG A 147 7.64 -5.18 2.75
CA ARG A 147 7.77 -6.34 3.65
C ARG A 147 6.71 -7.40 3.34
N ARG A 148 6.90 -8.15 2.25
CA ARG A 148 5.97 -9.20 1.78
C ARG A 148 5.91 -10.43 2.68
N SER A 149 6.83 -10.55 3.64
CA SER A 149 6.84 -11.66 4.63
C SER A 149 5.62 -11.65 5.56
N ILE A 150 4.89 -10.54 5.66
CA ILE A 150 3.62 -10.50 6.41
C ILE A 150 2.48 -11.21 5.70
N LEU A 151 2.60 -11.45 4.37
CA LEU A 151 1.55 -12.06 3.56
C LEU A 151 1.57 -13.59 3.68
N LYS A 152 0.39 -14.18 3.83
CA LYS A 152 0.17 -15.62 3.65
C LYS A 152 0.01 -15.90 2.15
N LYS A 153 1.13 -15.96 1.41
CA LYS A 153 1.17 -16.02 -0.06
C LYS A 153 0.23 -17.09 -0.67
N HIS A 154 0.05 -18.23 0.00
CA HIS A 154 -0.80 -19.34 -0.45
C HIS A 154 -2.28 -18.98 -0.53
N LEU A 155 -2.74 -17.93 0.16
CA LEU A 155 -4.12 -17.45 0.11
C LEU A 155 -4.43 -16.62 -1.16
N TYR A 156 -3.38 -16.11 -1.82
CA TYR A 156 -3.52 -15.28 -3.02
C TYR A 156 -3.30 -16.11 -4.28
N ASN A 157 -4.28 -16.94 -4.59
CA ASN A 157 -4.27 -17.75 -5.81
C ASN A 157 -5.63 -17.74 -6.49
N PHE A 158 -5.63 -18.02 -7.78
CA PHE A 158 -6.83 -18.26 -8.56
C PHE A 158 -6.66 -19.55 -9.35
N ARG A 159 -7.52 -20.54 -9.06
CA ARG A 159 -7.48 -21.87 -9.69
C ARG A 159 -6.08 -22.53 -9.60
N GLY A 160 -5.42 -22.41 -8.45
CA GLY A 160 -4.10 -22.98 -8.20
C GLY A 160 -2.92 -22.16 -8.76
N VAL A 161 -3.19 -21.04 -9.43
CA VAL A 161 -2.15 -20.15 -9.93
C VAL A 161 -1.97 -18.98 -8.94
N GLN A 162 -0.74 -18.79 -8.45
CA GLN A 162 -0.41 -17.63 -7.62
C GLN A 162 -0.68 -16.34 -8.37
N MET A 163 -1.33 -15.38 -7.69
CA MET A 163 -1.60 -14.06 -8.23
C MET A 163 -0.31 -13.22 -8.33
N VAL A 164 -0.36 -12.17 -9.14
CA VAL A 164 0.75 -11.23 -9.33
C VAL A 164 1.10 -10.52 -8.04
N ASP A 165 2.38 -10.27 -7.80
CA ASP A 165 2.82 -9.35 -6.77
C ASP A 165 2.74 -7.91 -7.25
N LEU A 166 2.42 -6.99 -6.33
CA LEU A 166 2.30 -5.57 -6.61
C LEU A 166 3.59 -4.83 -6.20
N VAL A 167 4.02 -3.92 -7.07
CA VAL A 167 5.22 -3.08 -6.87
C VAL A 167 4.92 -1.67 -7.35
N HIS A 168 5.51 -0.66 -6.71
CA HIS A 168 5.54 0.70 -7.26
C HIS A 168 6.99 1.14 -7.50
N ALA A 169 7.24 1.76 -8.63
CA ALA A 169 8.52 2.33 -9.01
C ALA A 169 8.58 3.85 -8.81
N SER A 170 7.42 4.49 -8.68
CA SER A 170 7.28 5.93 -8.42
C SER A 170 6.08 6.23 -7.54
N ARG A 171 5.97 7.48 -7.07
CA ARG A 171 4.80 8.02 -6.38
C ARG A 171 4.40 9.38 -6.93
N GLY A 172 3.12 9.72 -6.75
CA GLY A 172 2.53 10.97 -7.23
C GLY A 172 2.29 10.99 -8.73
N CYS A 173 1.71 12.07 -9.21
CA CYS A 173 1.38 12.24 -10.62
C CYS A 173 1.30 13.73 -10.96
N ARG A 174 1.95 14.13 -12.06
CA ARG A 174 1.92 15.54 -12.53
C ARG A 174 0.59 15.95 -13.12
N PHE A 175 -0.21 14.98 -13.57
CA PHE A 175 -1.48 15.25 -14.20
C PHE A 175 -2.55 15.68 -13.18
N ASN A 176 -3.56 16.37 -13.67
CA ASN A 176 -4.70 16.83 -12.87
C ASN A 176 -6.01 16.33 -13.49
N CYS A 177 -6.09 15.03 -13.73
CA CYS A 177 -7.25 14.42 -14.36
C CYS A 177 -8.45 14.46 -13.42
N PHE A 178 -9.61 14.83 -13.93
CA PHE A 178 -10.89 14.73 -13.22
C PHE A 178 -11.50 13.32 -13.46
N PRO A 179 -12.01 12.64 -12.46
CA PRO A 179 -12.13 12.95 -11.02
C PRO A 179 -11.01 12.31 -10.15
N CYS A 180 -9.77 12.27 -10.59
CA CYS A 180 -8.67 11.57 -9.93
C CYS A 180 -8.33 12.21 -8.57
N CYS A 181 -8.23 11.38 -7.50
CA CYS A 181 -7.84 11.83 -6.17
C CYS A 181 -6.32 11.91 -5.95
N VAL A 182 -5.50 11.38 -6.85
CA VAL A 182 -4.03 11.33 -6.70
C VAL A 182 -3.42 12.72 -6.49
N PRO A 183 -3.80 13.79 -7.23
CA PRO A 183 -3.26 15.12 -7.01
C PRO A 183 -3.47 15.65 -5.60
N TYR A 184 -4.58 15.29 -4.98
CA TYR A 184 -4.90 15.65 -3.59
C TYR A 184 -4.10 14.82 -2.58
N LEU A 185 -3.99 13.50 -2.80
CA LEU A 185 -3.40 12.57 -1.83
C LEU A 185 -1.87 12.48 -1.91
N SER A 186 -1.31 12.57 -3.11
CA SER A 186 0.12 12.32 -3.40
C SER A 186 0.82 13.49 -4.08
N GLY A 187 0.12 14.65 -4.20
CA GLY A 187 0.63 15.86 -4.84
C GLY A 187 0.77 15.76 -6.36
N ARG A 188 0.99 16.92 -6.98
CA ARG A 188 1.22 17.07 -8.42
C ARG A 188 2.69 16.95 -8.79
N GLN A 189 3.37 15.95 -8.23
CA GLN A 189 4.79 15.72 -8.45
C GLN A 189 5.00 14.28 -8.83
N PHE A 190 5.80 14.05 -9.83
CA PHE A 190 6.35 12.74 -10.11
C PHE A 190 7.59 12.53 -9.26
N ARG A 191 7.55 11.55 -8.38
CA ARG A 191 8.64 11.21 -7.46
C ARG A 191 9.12 9.79 -7.74
N PRO A 192 10.05 9.61 -8.71
CA PRO A 192 10.59 8.31 -9.05
C PRO A 192 11.49 7.79 -7.92
N ARG A 193 11.39 6.50 -7.64
CA ARG A 193 12.35 5.81 -6.77
C ARG A 193 13.69 5.67 -7.50
N PRO A 194 14.82 5.60 -6.77
CA PRO A 194 16.09 5.20 -7.36
C PRO A 194 15.94 3.85 -8.07
N ILE A 195 16.36 3.78 -9.33
CA ILE A 195 16.22 2.57 -10.16
C ILE A 195 16.85 1.35 -9.49
N ALA A 196 18.03 1.52 -8.86
CA ALA A 196 18.68 0.44 -8.11
C ALA A 196 17.81 -0.10 -6.96
N SER A 197 17.02 0.76 -6.29
CA SER A 197 16.08 0.34 -5.24
C SER A 197 14.92 -0.48 -5.81
N VAL A 198 14.40 -0.08 -6.98
CA VAL A 198 13.34 -0.83 -7.67
C VAL A 198 13.86 -2.19 -8.12
N VAL A 199 15.03 -2.25 -8.77
CA VAL A 199 15.68 -3.51 -9.21
C VAL A 199 15.87 -4.45 -8.02
N LYS A 200 16.45 -3.95 -6.91
CA LYS A 200 16.64 -4.74 -5.69
C LYS A 200 15.34 -5.32 -5.14
N GLU A 201 14.26 -4.54 -5.17
CA GLU A 201 12.95 -5.04 -4.75
C GLU A 201 12.43 -6.13 -5.69
N LEU A 202 12.54 -5.94 -7.00
CA LEU A 202 12.11 -6.92 -8.00
C LEU A 202 12.89 -8.23 -7.90
N GLU A 203 14.19 -8.17 -7.62
CA GLU A 203 15.05 -9.35 -7.35
C GLU A 203 14.59 -10.14 -6.11
N SER A 204 14.09 -9.45 -5.09
CA SER A 204 13.61 -10.07 -3.85
C SER A 204 12.25 -10.78 -3.98
N ILE A 205 11.57 -10.63 -5.10
CA ILE A 205 10.25 -11.24 -5.36
C ILE A 205 10.44 -12.54 -6.13
N ASP A 206 10.09 -13.67 -5.52
CA ASP A 206 10.17 -14.99 -6.17
C ASP A 206 9.20 -15.12 -7.34
N ASN A 207 8.02 -14.51 -7.23
CA ASN A 207 7.01 -14.54 -8.28
C ASN A 207 7.53 -13.89 -9.56
N ASN A 208 7.31 -14.56 -10.69
CA ASN A 208 7.71 -14.04 -12.00
C ASN A 208 6.66 -13.11 -12.63
N ARG A 209 5.52 -12.91 -11.99
CA ARG A 209 4.42 -12.08 -12.48
C ARG A 209 4.18 -10.90 -11.56
N LEU A 210 4.20 -9.70 -12.11
CA LEU A 210 4.14 -8.46 -11.36
C LEU A 210 3.08 -7.52 -11.92
N PHE A 211 2.52 -6.68 -11.05
CA PHE A 211 1.79 -5.50 -11.46
C PHE A 211 2.51 -4.27 -10.90
N ILE A 212 3.03 -3.43 -11.79
CA ILE A 212 3.59 -2.12 -11.43
C ILE A 212 2.42 -1.16 -11.28
N VAL A 213 2.10 -0.83 -10.01
CA VAL A 213 0.87 -0.10 -9.61
C VAL A 213 1.06 1.41 -9.55
N ASP A 214 2.05 1.94 -10.26
CA ASP A 214 2.27 3.38 -10.37
C ASP A 214 1.04 4.09 -10.97
N ASN A 215 0.76 5.31 -10.53
CA ASN A 215 -0.34 6.10 -11.09
C ASN A 215 -0.14 6.39 -12.58
N SER A 216 1.12 6.58 -12.99
CA SER A 216 1.57 6.69 -14.37
C SER A 216 3.10 6.60 -14.38
N LEU A 217 3.68 5.69 -15.15
CA LEU A 217 5.12 5.57 -15.33
C LEU A 217 5.64 6.67 -16.28
N SER A 218 4.85 7.00 -17.31
CA SER A 218 5.24 7.88 -18.41
C SER A 218 5.16 9.36 -18.05
N GLN A 219 5.96 9.77 -17.09
CA GLN A 219 6.05 11.17 -16.66
C GLN A 219 7.45 11.76 -16.79
N ASP A 220 8.47 10.91 -16.97
CA ASP A 220 9.85 11.25 -17.26
C ASP A 220 10.43 10.19 -18.21
N ASP A 221 10.50 10.52 -19.48
CA ASP A 221 10.91 9.60 -20.55
C ASP A 221 12.34 9.03 -20.32
N LYS A 222 13.23 9.84 -19.75
CA LYS A 222 14.60 9.40 -19.49
C LYS A 222 14.63 8.34 -18.40
N TRP A 223 13.99 8.63 -17.28
CA TRP A 223 13.91 7.71 -16.15
C TRP A 223 13.18 6.41 -16.53
N GLU A 224 12.07 6.51 -17.29
CA GLU A 224 11.30 5.36 -17.73
C GLU A 224 12.12 4.43 -18.62
N LYS A 225 12.85 4.98 -19.60
CA LYS A 225 13.76 4.21 -20.47
C LYS A 225 14.89 3.56 -19.69
N GLU A 226 15.46 4.25 -18.71
CA GLU A 226 16.50 3.70 -17.83
C GLU A 226 15.93 2.59 -16.93
N LEU A 227 14.72 2.75 -16.38
CA LEU A 227 14.04 1.72 -15.61
C LEU A 227 13.83 0.45 -16.43
N PHE A 228 13.25 0.55 -17.63
CA PHE A 228 12.96 -0.63 -18.46
C PHE A 228 14.25 -1.38 -18.85
N LYS A 229 15.32 -0.66 -19.20
CA LYS A 229 16.64 -1.26 -19.44
C LYS A 229 17.18 -1.99 -18.20
N ALA A 230 17.01 -1.41 -17.00
CA ALA A 230 17.54 -1.98 -15.78
C ALA A 230 16.77 -3.23 -15.32
N ILE A 231 15.44 -3.31 -15.57
CA ILE A 231 14.62 -4.45 -15.16
C ILE A 231 14.57 -5.57 -16.21
N ALA A 232 14.92 -5.32 -17.46
CA ALA A 232 14.91 -6.33 -18.53
C ALA A 232 15.74 -7.60 -18.21
N PRO A 233 16.95 -7.52 -17.61
CA PRO A 233 17.73 -8.70 -17.22
C PRO A 233 17.03 -9.60 -16.19
N LEU A 234 16.09 -9.08 -15.40
CA LEU A 234 15.38 -9.84 -14.38
C LEU A 234 14.38 -10.84 -14.95
N LYS A 235 14.06 -10.74 -16.24
CA LYS A 235 13.12 -11.62 -16.97
C LYS A 235 11.76 -11.80 -16.31
N LYS A 236 11.32 -10.81 -15.55
CA LYS A 236 9.97 -10.77 -14.95
C LYS A 236 8.95 -10.50 -16.05
N LYS A 237 7.72 -10.97 -15.84
CA LYS A 237 6.55 -10.60 -16.64
C LYS A 237 5.73 -9.60 -15.86
N TRP A 238 5.37 -8.49 -16.46
CA TRP A 238 4.64 -7.45 -15.72
C TRP A 238 3.58 -6.77 -16.57
N VAL A 239 2.64 -6.18 -15.87
CA VAL A 239 1.63 -5.27 -16.41
C VAL A 239 1.70 -3.96 -15.61
N SER A 240 1.21 -2.87 -16.18
CA SER A 240 1.08 -1.57 -15.51
C SER A 240 -0.19 -0.86 -15.97
N HIS A 241 -0.45 0.32 -15.40
CA HIS A 241 -1.33 1.29 -16.06
C HIS A 241 -0.74 1.69 -17.41
N PRO A 242 -1.55 2.25 -18.34
CA PRO A 242 -1.06 2.60 -19.67
C PRO A 242 0.21 3.45 -19.61
N ILE A 243 1.18 3.07 -20.44
CA ILE A 243 2.42 3.81 -20.69
C ILE A 243 2.26 4.67 -21.95
N LYS A 244 3.22 5.58 -22.19
CA LYS A 244 3.20 6.50 -23.32
C LYS A 244 3.25 5.73 -24.65
N ASP A 245 2.46 6.18 -25.60
CA ASP A 245 2.50 5.72 -26.99
C ASP A 245 3.71 6.35 -27.71
N ASP A 246 4.87 5.71 -27.54
CA ASP A 246 6.16 6.06 -28.12
C ASP A 246 6.88 4.75 -28.45
N ASP A 247 7.23 4.54 -29.74
CA ASP A 247 7.77 3.27 -30.23
C ASP A 247 8.99 2.81 -29.41
N GLN A 248 9.90 3.73 -29.08
CA GLN A 248 11.11 3.39 -28.32
C GLN A 248 10.78 2.96 -26.87
N ILE A 249 9.81 3.59 -26.24
CA ILE A 249 9.36 3.24 -24.89
C ILE A 249 8.68 1.88 -24.93
N LEU A 250 7.81 1.64 -25.91
CA LEU A 250 7.09 0.37 -26.08
C LEU A 250 8.05 -0.79 -26.35
N ASP A 251 9.04 -0.62 -27.23
CA ASP A 251 10.06 -1.62 -27.49
C ASP A 251 10.85 -1.99 -26.22
N LEU A 252 11.24 -0.98 -25.43
CA LEU A 252 11.94 -1.20 -24.18
C LEU A 252 11.05 -1.88 -23.14
N ALA A 253 9.76 -1.53 -23.06
CA ALA A 253 8.81 -2.18 -22.17
C ALA A 253 8.62 -3.65 -22.51
N VAL A 254 8.44 -3.98 -23.79
CA VAL A 254 8.36 -5.37 -24.30
C VAL A 254 9.63 -6.14 -23.98
N ALA A 255 10.80 -5.57 -24.26
CA ALA A 255 12.09 -6.18 -23.92
C ALA A 255 12.25 -6.40 -22.40
N ALA A 256 11.65 -5.54 -21.58
CA ALA A 256 11.63 -5.66 -20.11
C ALA A 256 10.57 -6.64 -19.58
N GLY A 257 9.71 -7.20 -20.44
CA GLY A 257 8.74 -8.24 -20.08
C GLY A 257 7.30 -7.78 -19.87
N CYS A 258 6.96 -6.58 -20.35
CA CYS A 258 5.59 -6.07 -20.37
C CYS A 258 4.66 -6.91 -21.25
#